data_389cea2c4577db095db4163270a9b230
#
_entry.id   389cea2c4577db095db4163270a9b230
#
_cell.length_a   1.000
_cell.length_b   1.000
_cell.length_c   1.000
_cell.angle_alpha   90.00
_cell.angle_beta   90.00
_cell.angle_gamma   90.00
#
_symmetry.space_group_name_H-M   'P 1'
#
loop_
_entity.id
_entity.type
_entity.pdbx_description
1 polymer ?
#
loop_
_entity_poly.entity_id
_entity_poly.type
_entity_poly.pdbx_seq_one_letter_code
_entity_poly.pdbx_strand_id
1 'polypeptide(L)'
;MKTYVQQIMLGTVTGNEARARDTLSRIKAAGYDGLELNRFMIHPTSLMVRLMTRAAGMPTGSGGSLPWKQLIEESGLSVASLHADLGSLEREGAAVAAEAKSFGTDKVVITGMYRFDYTDEAAVKDLAKRLNAAGEALAAQGISLLYHNHNVELLRTASGKRAYEILIEETDPAYVNFEFDSYWFTDGGADAKAWMKKLGPRMKLWHINDRGSRQKGASMTPILKADSMELGTGSMDLDGLWEIARENGVEQVILESHKNWIDKDPVKSLELSAQWLKERKTR
;
A
#
# COMPACT_ATOMS: atom_id res chain seq x y z
N MET A 1 13.11 6.73 9.29
CA MET A 1 11.80 6.13 8.92
C MET A 1 11.81 4.64 9.24
N LYS A 2 10.72 4.08 9.79
CA LYS A 2 10.51 2.63 9.91
C LYS A 2 10.08 2.05 8.58
N THR A 3 10.41 0.79 8.31
CA THR A 3 10.15 0.13 7.03
C THR A 3 9.30 -1.12 7.19
N TYR A 4 8.31 -1.27 6.34
CA TYR A 4 7.30 -2.32 6.40
C TYR A 4 7.16 -3.01 5.04
N VAL A 5 6.51 -4.16 5.04
CA VAL A 5 6.17 -4.92 3.82
C VAL A 5 4.65 -5.03 3.72
N GLN A 6 4.10 -4.70 2.58
CA GLN A 6 2.66 -4.88 2.31
C GLN A 6 2.34 -6.38 2.20
N GLN A 7 1.36 -6.83 2.98
CA GLN A 7 0.98 -8.25 3.10
C GLN A 7 0.61 -8.89 1.75
N ILE A 8 0.13 -8.10 0.78
CA ILE A 8 -0.25 -8.58 -0.56
C ILE A 8 0.92 -9.29 -1.26
N MET A 9 2.16 -8.85 -1.03
CA MET A 9 3.37 -9.48 -1.58
C MET A 9 3.55 -10.92 -1.11
N LEU A 10 3.01 -11.25 0.06
CA LEU A 10 3.26 -12.51 0.75
C LEU A 10 2.25 -13.62 0.37
N GLY A 11 1.24 -13.30 -0.44
CA GLY A 11 0.14 -14.20 -0.74
C GLY A 11 0.54 -15.55 -1.35
N THR A 12 1.66 -15.62 -2.06
CA THR A 12 2.17 -16.87 -2.67
C THR A 12 3.08 -17.68 -1.74
N VAL A 13 3.60 -17.06 -0.68
CA VAL A 13 4.60 -17.66 0.22
C VAL A 13 4.09 -17.93 1.63
N THR A 14 2.85 -17.52 1.94
CA THR A 14 2.19 -17.76 3.24
C THR A 14 1.00 -18.72 3.14
N GLY A 15 1.11 -19.76 2.33
CA GLY A 15 0.01 -20.71 2.09
C GLY A 15 -0.35 -21.63 3.27
N ASN A 16 0.52 -21.73 4.28
CA ASN A 16 0.30 -22.43 5.54
C ASN A 16 1.14 -21.80 6.66
N GLU A 17 0.88 -22.22 7.90
CA GLU A 17 1.51 -21.62 9.09
C GLU A 17 3.03 -21.76 9.11
N ALA A 18 3.58 -22.91 8.76
CA ALA A 18 5.03 -23.12 8.74
C ALA A 18 5.72 -22.18 7.73
N ARG A 19 5.16 -22.05 6.53
CA ARG A 19 5.67 -21.12 5.50
C ARG A 19 5.50 -19.67 5.93
N ALA A 20 4.40 -19.32 6.58
CA ALA A 20 4.19 -17.97 7.11
C ALA A 20 5.24 -17.62 8.17
N ARG A 21 5.52 -18.53 9.12
CA ARG A 21 6.58 -18.35 10.13
C ARG A 21 7.97 -18.14 9.51
N ASP A 22 8.34 -18.97 8.54
CA ASP A 22 9.59 -18.82 7.81
C ASP A 22 9.67 -17.46 7.08
N THR A 23 8.61 -17.10 6.36
CA THR A 23 8.53 -15.81 5.65
C THR A 23 8.67 -14.61 6.58
N LEU A 24 7.94 -14.60 7.71
CA LEU A 24 8.01 -13.52 8.70
C LEU A 24 9.39 -13.44 9.36
N SER A 25 10.02 -14.57 9.66
CA SER A 25 11.40 -14.63 10.16
C SER A 25 12.39 -14.02 9.17
N ARG A 26 12.26 -14.32 7.88
CA ARG A 26 13.10 -13.73 6.82
C ARG A 26 12.89 -12.23 6.66
N ILE A 27 11.64 -11.75 6.73
CA ILE A 27 11.31 -10.32 6.73
C ILE A 27 12.00 -9.61 7.90
N LYS A 28 11.91 -10.19 9.11
CA LYS A 28 12.59 -9.67 10.30
C LYS A 28 14.11 -9.65 10.14
N ALA A 29 14.69 -10.75 9.67
CA ALA A 29 16.13 -10.87 9.43
C ALA A 29 16.64 -9.90 8.35
N ALA A 30 15.83 -9.60 7.34
CA ALA A 30 16.12 -8.60 6.32
C ALA A 30 16.16 -7.16 6.89
N GLY A 31 15.60 -6.92 8.08
CA GLY A 31 15.64 -5.63 8.78
C GLY A 31 14.39 -4.77 8.62
N TYR A 32 13.28 -5.34 8.18
CA TYR A 32 12.00 -4.67 8.23
C TYR A 32 11.47 -4.58 9.67
N ASP A 33 10.76 -3.50 9.97
CA ASP A 33 10.17 -3.26 11.29
C ASP A 33 8.82 -3.98 11.43
N GLY A 34 8.13 -4.27 10.30
CA GLY A 34 6.83 -4.93 10.36
C GLY A 34 6.14 -5.12 9.02
N LEU A 35 4.82 -5.27 9.11
CA LEU A 35 3.91 -5.49 8.00
C LEU A 35 2.85 -4.38 7.94
N GLU A 36 2.29 -4.21 6.77
CA GLU A 36 0.99 -3.61 6.56
C GLU A 36 -0.01 -4.70 6.20
N LEU A 37 -1.17 -4.71 6.84
CA LEU A 37 -2.11 -5.81 6.74
C LEU A 37 -3.29 -5.48 5.82
N ASN A 38 -3.83 -6.52 5.17
CA ASN A 38 -5.08 -6.44 4.42
C ASN A 38 -6.17 -7.25 5.12
N ARG A 39 -7.30 -6.63 5.46
CA ARG A 39 -8.43 -7.29 6.12
C ARG A 39 -8.89 -8.54 5.38
N PHE A 40 -8.95 -8.50 4.04
CA PHE A 40 -9.34 -9.66 3.23
C PHE A 40 -8.33 -10.83 3.24
N MET A 41 -7.09 -10.61 3.71
CA MET A 41 -6.06 -11.64 3.85
C MET A 41 -5.97 -12.22 5.27
N ILE A 42 -6.48 -11.52 6.26
CA ILE A 42 -6.50 -11.96 7.67
C ILE A 42 -7.86 -12.52 8.10
N HIS A 43 -8.92 -12.29 7.33
CA HIS A 43 -10.23 -12.89 7.54
C HIS A 43 -10.54 -13.96 6.50
N PRO A 44 -11.28 -15.02 6.89
CA PRO A 44 -11.75 -16.03 5.94
C PRO A 44 -12.58 -15.39 4.82
N THR A 45 -12.11 -15.50 3.60
CA THR A 45 -12.83 -15.00 2.42
C THR A 45 -13.54 -16.13 1.69
N SER A 46 -14.74 -15.86 1.15
CA SER A 46 -15.49 -16.85 0.38
C SER A 46 -14.72 -17.27 -0.88
N LEU A 47 -14.96 -18.48 -1.35
CA LEU A 47 -14.33 -19.00 -2.58
C LEU A 47 -14.53 -18.05 -3.77
N MET A 48 -15.71 -17.44 -3.89
CA MET A 48 -16.03 -16.49 -4.96
C MET A 48 -15.16 -15.23 -4.89
N VAL A 49 -14.98 -14.65 -3.70
CA VAL A 49 -14.12 -13.48 -3.49
C VAL A 49 -12.67 -13.83 -3.84
N ARG A 50 -12.18 -15.01 -3.41
CA ARG A 50 -10.83 -15.48 -3.76
C ARG A 50 -10.62 -15.63 -5.27
N LEU A 51 -11.62 -16.18 -5.98
CA LEU A 51 -11.55 -16.31 -7.45
C LEU A 51 -11.54 -14.94 -8.14
N MET A 52 -12.37 -14.00 -7.70
CA MET A 52 -12.42 -12.64 -8.26
C MET A 52 -11.10 -11.88 -8.01
N THR A 53 -10.56 -11.96 -6.79
CA THR A 53 -9.28 -11.33 -6.42
C THR A 53 -8.13 -11.90 -7.26
N ARG A 54 -8.14 -13.24 -7.46
CA ARG A 54 -7.15 -13.91 -8.31
C ARG A 54 -7.29 -13.54 -9.79
N ALA A 55 -8.52 -13.40 -10.29
CA ALA A 55 -8.80 -12.94 -11.66
C ALA A 55 -8.33 -11.48 -11.87
N ALA A 56 -8.36 -10.67 -10.82
CA ALA A 56 -7.79 -9.31 -10.80
C ALA A 56 -6.25 -9.29 -10.69
N GLY A 57 -5.60 -10.46 -10.70
CA GLY A 57 -4.13 -10.57 -10.66
C GLY A 57 -3.51 -10.46 -9.26
N MET A 58 -4.34 -10.39 -8.21
CA MET A 58 -3.85 -10.30 -6.84
C MET A 58 -3.67 -11.69 -6.20
N PRO A 59 -2.55 -11.96 -5.49
CA PRO A 59 -2.35 -13.21 -4.78
C PRO A 59 -3.29 -13.30 -3.56
N THR A 60 -4.02 -14.39 -3.44
CA THR A 60 -5.05 -14.57 -2.39
C THR A 60 -4.55 -15.30 -1.15
N GLY A 61 -3.31 -15.75 -1.12
CA GLY A 61 -2.71 -16.44 0.01
C GLY A 61 -3.52 -17.64 0.52
N SER A 62 -3.43 -17.89 1.83
CA SER A 62 -4.21 -18.90 2.56
C SER A 62 -5.67 -18.49 2.79
N GLY A 63 -6.06 -17.31 2.34
CA GLY A 63 -7.43 -16.81 2.45
C GLY A 63 -7.88 -16.55 3.89
N GLY A 64 -7.01 -16.01 4.75
CA GLY A 64 -7.36 -15.58 6.09
C GLY A 64 -7.53 -16.71 7.11
N SER A 65 -7.09 -17.94 6.79
CA SER A 65 -7.19 -19.09 7.72
C SER A 65 -6.03 -19.17 8.73
N LEU A 66 -5.02 -18.29 8.62
CA LEU A 66 -3.86 -18.29 9.51
C LEU A 66 -4.08 -17.43 10.75
N PRO A 67 -3.48 -17.80 11.90
CA PRO A 67 -3.54 -16.99 13.13
C PRO A 67 -2.58 -15.81 13.05
N TRP A 68 -2.87 -14.84 12.17
CA TRP A 68 -1.97 -13.73 11.85
C TRP A 68 -1.51 -12.95 13.08
N LYS A 69 -2.39 -12.71 14.05
CA LYS A 69 -2.03 -11.99 15.28
C LYS A 69 -0.91 -12.70 16.02
N GLN A 70 -1.07 -13.99 16.27
CA GLN A 70 -0.06 -14.82 16.93
C GLN A 70 1.25 -14.86 16.13
N LEU A 71 1.17 -15.07 14.81
CA LEU A 71 2.34 -15.14 13.93
C LEU A 71 3.15 -13.84 13.95
N ILE A 72 2.48 -12.69 13.96
CA ILE A 72 3.13 -11.37 14.02
C ILE A 72 3.77 -11.15 15.39
N GLU A 73 3.05 -11.45 16.48
CA GLU A 73 3.57 -11.34 17.84
C GLU A 73 4.83 -12.20 18.04
N GLU A 74 4.81 -13.46 17.60
CA GLU A 74 5.93 -14.39 17.71
C GLU A 74 7.14 -13.98 16.85
N SER A 75 6.91 -13.33 15.70
CA SER A 75 7.97 -12.84 14.83
C SER A 75 8.68 -11.58 15.37
N GLY A 76 8.07 -10.88 16.33
CA GLY A 76 8.52 -9.58 16.82
C GLY A 76 8.43 -8.46 15.76
N LEU A 77 7.57 -8.64 14.75
CA LEU A 77 7.23 -7.59 13.78
C LEU A 77 6.08 -6.74 14.33
N SER A 78 6.03 -5.47 13.93
CA SER A 78 4.92 -4.56 14.23
C SER A 78 3.97 -4.42 13.01
N VAL A 79 2.83 -3.75 13.21
CA VAL A 79 1.88 -3.46 12.13
C VAL A 79 1.84 -1.95 11.89
N ALA A 80 2.05 -1.52 10.64
CA ALA A 80 2.00 -0.11 10.24
C ALA A 80 0.56 0.40 10.17
N SER A 81 -0.27 -0.35 9.47
CA SER A 81 -1.67 0.00 9.21
C SER A 81 -2.49 -1.24 8.84
N LEU A 82 -3.81 -1.07 8.77
CA LEU A 82 -4.76 -2.09 8.35
C LEU A 82 -5.58 -1.58 7.16
N HIS A 83 -5.41 -2.20 5.98
CA HIS A 83 -6.26 -1.93 4.82
C HIS A 83 -7.65 -2.53 5.00
N ALA A 84 -8.67 -1.71 4.79
CA ALA A 84 -10.08 -2.09 4.82
C ALA A 84 -10.83 -1.49 3.62
N ASP A 85 -12.00 -2.00 3.28
CA ASP A 85 -12.88 -1.36 2.31
C ASP A 85 -13.80 -0.34 2.98
N LEU A 86 -14.17 0.73 2.24
CA LEU A 86 -15.01 1.80 2.77
C LEU A 86 -16.39 1.28 3.24
N GLY A 87 -16.97 0.32 2.51
CA GLY A 87 -18.26 -0.26 2.90
C GLY A 87 -18.20 -0.99 4.25
N SER A 88 -17.06 -1.62 4.59
CA SER A 88 -16.84 -2.19 5.93
C SER A 88 -16.76 -1.11 6.99
N LEU A 89 -16.08 0.01 6.73
CA LEU A 89 -16.05 1.14 7.66
C LEU A 89 -17.44 1.73 7.92
N GLU A 90 -18.24 1.88 6.87
CA GLU A 90 -19.60 2.41 6.98
C GLU A 90 -20.54 1.50 7.77
N ARG A 91 -20.36 0.18 7.67
CA ARG A 91 -21.21 -0.80 8.37
C ARG A 91 -20.75 -1.14 9.77
N GLU A 92 -19.44 -1.23 9.97
CA GLU A 92 -18.84 -1.81 11.19
C GLU A 92 -17.54 -1.09 11.62
N GLY A 93 -17.47 0.24 11.42
CA GLY A 93 -16.27 1.03 11.69
C GLY A 93 -15.68 0.84 13.09
N ALA A 94 -16.54 0.66 14.11
CA ALA A 94 -16.08 0.39 15.47
C ALA A 94 -15.33 -0.97 15.59
N ALA A 95 -15.80 -1.99 14.88
CA ALA A 95 -15.13 -3.30 14.85
C ALA A 95 -13.78 -3.21 14.10
N VAL A 96 -13.73 -2.48 12.99
CA VAL A 96 -12.49 -2.24 12.24
C VAL A 96 -11.47 -1.47 13.09
N ALA A 97 -11.90 -0.46 13.83
CA ALA A 97 -11.05 0.31 14.74
C ALA A 97 -10.49 -0.57 15.88
N ALA A 98 -11.35 -1.40 16.49
CA ALA A 98 -10.93 -2.35 17.52
C ALA A 98 -9.93 -3.38 16.98
N GLU A 99 -10.14 -3.84 15.75
CA GLU A 99 -9.23 -4.76 15.08
C GLU A 99 -7.86 -4.13 14.82
N ALA A 100 -7.79 -2.91 14.24
CA ALA A 100 -6.55 -2.17 14.06
C ALA A 100 -5.78 -2.03 15.38
N LYS A 101 -6.45 -1.61 16.46
CA LYS A 101 -5.87 -1.54 17.80
C LYS A 101 -5.37 -2.89 18.31
N SER A 102 -6.06 -3.97 18.01
CA SER A 102 -5.64 -5.30 18.43
C SER A 102 -4.33 -5.75 17.79
N PHE A 103 -3.99 -5.20 16.63
CA PHE A 103 -2.69 -5.35 15.96
C PHE A 103 -1.67 -4.27 16.36
N GLY A 104 -2.02 -3.36 17.25
CA GLY A 104 -1.12 -2.31 17.74
C GLY A 104 -0.93 -1.15 16.78
N THR A 105 -1.84 -0.95 15.80
CA THR A 105 -1.81 0.20 14.90
C THR A 105 -2.97 1.16 15.15
N ASP A 106 -2.72 2.44 14.91
CA ASP A 106 -3.70 3.53 14.96
C ASP A 106 -4.11 4.01 13.57
N LYS A 107 -3.81 3.24 12.51
CA LYS A 107 -4.05 3.63 11.13
C LYS A 107 -4.89 2.59 10.39
N VAL A 108 -5.93 3.08 9.72
CA VAL A 108 -6.73 2.32 8.77
C VAL A 108 -6.61 2.97 7.41
N VAL A 109 -6.38 2.18 6.37
CA VAL A 109 -6.20 2.63 4.99
C VAL A 109 -7.36 2.16 4.13
N ILE A 110 -7.92 3.07 3.34
CA ILE A 110 -8.86 2.76 2.27
C ILE A 110 -8.13 2.82 0.95
N THR A 111 -8.11 1.70 0.27
CA THR A 111 -7.62 1.60 -1.11
C THR A 111 -8.69 2.12 -2.08
N GLY A 112 -8.28 2.58 -3.26
CA GLY A 112 -9.16 3.05 -4.31
C GLY A 112 -10.39 2.15 -4.55
N MET A 113 -11.49 2.76 -4.94
CA MET A 113 -12.80 2.12 -5.01
C MET A 113 -12.92 1.15 -6.18
N TYR A 114 -13.44 -0.04 -5.93
CA TYR A 114 -13.73 -1.03 -6.96
C TYR A 114 -15.00 -0.67 -7.74
N ARG A 115 -14.97 -0.81 -9.08
CA ARG A 115 -16.10 -0.47 -10.00
C ARG A 115 -16.59 0.97 -9.82
N PHE A 116 -15.66 1.91 -9.68
CA PHE A 116 -15.92 3.32 -9.46
C PHE A 116 -15.45 4.13 -10.68
N ASP A 117 -16.25 5.08 -11.13
CA ASP A 117 -15.90 5.96 -12.23
C ASP A 117 -15.20 7.23 -11.69
N TYR A 118 -13.88 7.25 -11.76
CA TYR A 118 -13.08 8.40 -11.36
C TYR A 118 -13.16 9.59 -12.34
N THR A 119 -13.86 9.45 -13.47
CA THR A 119 -14.13 10.58 -14.38
C THR A 119 -15.42 11.32 -14.01
N ASP A 120 -16.28 10.71 -13.21
CA ASP A 120 -17.49 11.33 -12.67
C ASP A 120 -17.16 12.19 -11.45
N GLU A 121 -17.14 13.51 -11.65
CA GLU A 121 -16.81 14.49 -10.60
C GLU A 121 -17.78 14.43 -9.41
N ALA A 122 -19.07 14.20 -9.67
CA ALA A 122 -20.07 14.12 -8.60
C ALA A 122 -19.83 12.87 -7.74
N ALA A 123 -19.51 11.73 -8.36
CA ALA A 123 -19.17 10.51 -7.66
C ALA A 123 -17.87 10.68 -6.82
N VAL A 124 -16.85 11.34 -7.36
CA VAL A 124 -15.60 11.60 -6.62
C VAL A 124 -15.84 12.53 -5.41
N LYS A 125 -16.67 13.57 -5.55
CA LYS A 125 -17.06 14.44 -4.43
C LYS A 125 -17.90 13.70 -3.38
N ASP A 126 -18.79 12.80 -3.81
CA ASP A 126 -19.51 11.94 -2.88
C ASP A 126 -18.58 10.99 -2.11
N LEU A 127 -17.60 10.39 -2.80
CA LEU A 127 -16.56 9.59 -2.17
C LEU A 127 -15.82 10.40 -1.10
N ALA A 128 -15.43 11.64 -1.38
CA ALA A 128 -14.77 12.50 -0.41
C ALA A 128 -15.62 12.77 0.85
N LYS A 129 -16.93 12.99 0.68
CA LYS A 129 -17.88 13.14 1.82
C LYS A 129 -17.94 11.87 2.66
N ARG A 130 -18.03 10.72 2.02
CA ARG A 130 -18.08 9.41 2.70
C ARG A 130 -16.77 9.12 3.45
N LEU A 131 -15.63 9.47 2.86
CA LEU A 131 -14.32 9.38 3.52
C LEU A 131 -14.25 10.30 4.75
N ASN A 132 -14.73 11.55 4.65
CA ASN A 132 -14.79 12.46 5.79
C ASN A 132 -15.63 11.89 6.94
N ALA A 133 -16.83 11.39 6.64
CA ALA A 133 -17.71 10.81 7.66
C ALA A 133 -17.07 9.56 8.32
N ALA A 134 -16.46 8.67 7.52
CA ALA A 134 -15.75 7.50 8.05
C ALA A 134 -14.52 7.90 8.86
N GLY A 135 -13.77 8.91 8.41
CA GLY A 135 -12.59 9.43 9.10
C GLY A 135 -12.92 10.08 10.43
N GLU A 136 -14.00 10.87 10.50
CA GLU A 136 -14.50 11.46 11.75
C GLU A 136 -14.90 10.37 12.76
N ALA A 137 -15.63 9.35 12.31
CA ALA A 137 -16.04 8.23 13.17
C ALA A 137 -14.83 7.41 13.69
N LEU A 138 -13.78 7.23 12.88
CA LEU A 138 -12.55 6.58 13.30
C LEU A 138 -11.72 7.46 14.24
N ALA A 139 -11.63 8.77 13.97
CA ALA A 139 -10.91 9.74 14.80
C ALA A 139 -11.47 9.79 16.23
N ALA A 140 -12.81 9.71 16.39
CA ALA A 140 -13.46 9.59 17.70
C ALA A 140 -13.02 8.35 18.49
N GLN A 141 -12.42 7.37 17.81
CA GLN A 141 -11.87 6.17 18.40
C GLN A 141 -10.34 6.17 18.43
N GLY A 142 -9.67 7.29 18.12
CA GLY A 142 -8.22 7.41 18.10
C GLY A 142 -7.58 6.64 16.95
N ILE A 143 -8.27 6.47 15.83
CA ILE A 143 -7.76 5.85 14.59
C ILE A 143 -7.73 6.90 13.48
N SER A 144 -6.62 6.97 12.77
CA SER A 144 -6.44 7.81 11.59
C SER A 144 -6.89 7.08 10.33
N LEU A 145 -7.73 7.75 9.50
CA LEU A 145 -8.09 7.25 8.18
C LEU A 145 -7.11 7.80 7.13
N LEU A 146 -6.57 6.90 6.32
CA LEU A 146 -5.72 7.24 5.18
C LEU A 146 -6.34 6.73 3.88
N TYR A 147 -6.13 7.46 2.80
CA TYR A 147 -6.51 7.04 1.46
C TYR A 147 -5.26 6.66 0.65
N HIS A 148 -5.25 5.44 0.11
CA HIS A 148 -4.20 4.91 -0.76
C HIS A 148 -4.60 5.03 -2.23
N ASN A 149 -3.73 5.62 -3.05
CA ASN A 149 -3.96 5.84 -4.47
C ASN A 149 -3.38 4.74 -5.37
N HIS A 150 -4.03 4.61 -6.53
CA HIS A 150 -3.47 3.96 -7.72
C HIS A 150 -3.28 4.98 -8.84
N ASN A 151 -3.20 4.52 -10.08
CA ASN A 151 -3.11 5.39 -11.26
C ASN A 151 -4.49 5.87 -11.77
N VAL A 152 -5.58 5.23 -11.37
CA VAL A 152 -6.95 5.61 -11.80
C VAL A 152 -7.36 6.98 -11.26
N GLU A 153 -6.86 7.42 -10.13
CA GLU A 153 -7.12 8.74 -9.55
C GLU A 153 -6.46 9.88 -10.36
N LEU A 154 -5.60 9.54 -11.31
CA LEU A 154 -5.04 10.51 -12.27
C LEU A 154 -6.01 10.84 -13.41
N LEU A 155 -7.10 10.09 -13.57
CA LEU A 155 -8.13 10.37 -14.55
C LEU A 155 -8.73 11.78 -14.33
N ARG A 156 -9.07 12.43 -15.44
CA ARG A 156 -9.64 13.77 -15.41
C ARG A 156 -11.15 13.73 -15.46
N THR A 157 -11.78 14.53 -14.64
CA THR A 157 -13.21 14.81 -14.69
C THR A 157 -13.54 15.83 -15.77
N ALA A 158 -14.82 16.09 -15.99
CA ALA A 158 -15.30 17.08 -16.96
C ALA A 158 -14.78 18.50 -16.67
N SER A 159 -14.47 18.85 -15.42
CA SER A 159 -13.86 20.14 -15.06
C SER A 159 -12.37 20.24 -15.42
N GLY A 160 -11.76 19.15 -15.90
CA GLY A 160 -10.33 19.06 -16.18
C GLY A 160 -9.45 18.75 -14.98
N LYS A 161 -9.98 18.77 -13.75
CA LYS A 161 -9.28 18.33 -12.54
C LYS A 161 -9.10 16.81 -12.54
N ARG A 162 -8.00 16.33 -11.98
CA ARG A 162 -7.84 14.91 -11.69
C ARG A 162 -8.67 14.51 -10.46
N ALA A 163 -9.17 13.29 -10.45
CA ALA A 163 -9.93 12.78 -9.30
C ALA A 163 -9.15 12.91 -7.98
N TYR A 164 -7.85 12.66 -8.00
CA TYR A 164 -7.01 12.83 -6.80
C TYR A 164 -6.94 14.28 -6.30
N GLU A 165 -6.97 15.28 -7.21
CA GLU A 165 -7.03 16.69 -6.82
C GLU A 165 -8.31 17.00 -6.07
N ILE A 166 -9.43 16.47 -6.56
CA ILE A 166 -10.74 16.62 -5.92
C ILE A 166 -10.75 15.95 -4.53
N LEU A 167 -10.20 14.73 -4.42
CA LEU A 167 -10.09 14.04 -3.12
C LEU A 167 -9.27 14.86 -2.12
N ILE A 168 -8.15 15.45 -2.54
CA ILE A 168 -7.34 16.32 -1.66
C ILE A 168 -8.12 17.57 -1.23
N GLU A 169 -8.83 18.22 -2.15
CA GLU A 169 -9.54 19.46 -1.90
C GLU A 169 -10.82 19.28 -1.06
N GLU A 170 -11.55 18.19 -1.28
CA GLU A 170 -12.87 17.94 -0.67
C GLU A 170 -12.79 17.10 0.63
N THR A 171 -11.59 16.59 0.99
CA THR A 171 -11.41 15.88 2.26
C THR A 171 -10.80 16.77 3.34
N ASP A 172 -11.35 16.68 4.55
CA ASP A 172 -10.87 17.40 5.71
C ASP A 172 -9.56 16.76 6.24
N PRO A 173 -8.45 17.51 6.32
CA PRO A 173 -7.19 17.00 6.85
C PRO A 173 -7.24 16.58 8.33
N ALA A 174 -8.25 17.00 9.08
CA ALA A 174 -8.47 16.52 10.45
C ALA A 174 -8.93 15.06 10.47
N TYR A 175 -9.58 14.58 9.43
CA TYR A 175 -10.20 13.26 9.38
C TYR A 175 -9.61 12.33 8.34
N VAL A 176 -9.13 12.87 7.20
CA VAL A 176 -8.61 12.08 6.09
C VAL A 176 -7.23 12.55 5.70
N ASN A 177 -6.28 11.65 5.72
CA ASN A 177 -4.92 11.87 5.25
C ASN A 177 -4.57 10.83 4.16
N PHE A 178 -3.31 10.73 3.74
CA PHE A 178 -2.93 9.94 2.60
C PHE A 178 -1.78 8.97 2.91
N GLU A 179 -1.95 7.76 2.42
CA GLU A 179 -0.88 6.85 2.12
C GLU A 179 -0.58 6.97 0.63
N PHE A 180 0.52 7.61 0.29
CA PHE A 180 0.83 7.91 -1.11
C PHE A 180 1.63 6.77 -1.74
N ASP A 181 1.14 6.22 -2.85
CA ASP A 181 1.89 5.29 -3.68
C ASP A 181 2.54 6.02 -4.86
N SER A 182 3.86 6.12 -4.80
CA SER A 182 4.67 6.80 -5.82
C SER A 182 4.85 5.98 -7.10
N TYR A 183 4.78 4.64 -7.01
CA TYR A 183 4.89 3.77 -8.18
C TYR A 183 3.70 3.94 -9.13
N TRP A 184 2.48 3.87 -8.59
CA TRP A 184 1.28 3.98 -9.41
C TRP A 184 1.15 5.34 -10.10
N PHE A 185 1.57 6.42 -9.43
CA PHE A 185 1.56 7.74 -10.08
C PHE A 185 2.63 7.84 -11.16
N THR A 186 3.81 7.29 -10.96
CA THR A 186 4.86 7.21 -11.97
C THR A 186 4.43 6.31 -13.14
N ASP A 187 3.78 5.18 -12.87
CA ASP A 187 3.23 4.27 -13.89
C ASP A 187 2.13 4.96 -14.72
N GLY A 188 1.29 5.77 -14.09
CA GLY A 188 0.29 6.62 -14.74
C GLY A 188 0.86 7.86 -15.44
N GLY A 189 2.18 8.07 -15.47
CA GLY A 189 2.86 9.17 -16.17
C GLY A 189 2.83 10.51 -15.42
N ALA A 190 2.55 10.50 -14.12
CA ALA A 190 2.59 11.69 -13.28
C ALA A 190 3.96 11.87 -12.61
N ASP A 191 4.31 13.12 -12.30
CA ASP A 191 5.48 13.45 -11.47
C ASP A 191 5.18 13.16 -9.99
N ALA A 192 5.59 11.98 -9.50
CA ALA A 192 5.37 11.56 -8.12
C ALA A 192 5.98 12.55 -7.11
N LYS A 193 7.13 13.18 -7.41
CA LYS A 193 7.76 14.17 -6.52
C LYS A 193 6.89 15.41 -6.35
N ALA A 194 6.32 15.91 -7.45
CA ALA A 194 5.40 17.05 -7.40
C ALA A 194 4.16 16.75 -6.54
N TRP A 195 3.62 15.53 -6.65
CA TRP A 195 2.46 15.10 -5.85
C TRP A 195 2.79 14.92 -4.37
N MET A 196 3.94 14.34 -4.03
CA MET A 196 4.39 14.24 -2.64
C MET A 196 4.54 15.62 -2.00
N LYS A 197 5.14 16.59 -2.72
CA LYS A 197 5.23 17.98 -2.25
C LYS A 197 3.85 18.64 -2.08
N LYS A 198 2.91 18.38 -3.01
CA LYS A 198 1.53 18.90 -2.92
C LYS A 198 0.79 18.35 -1.70
N LEU A 199 0.98 17.08 -1.36
CA LEU A 199 0.40 16.46 -0.17
C LEU A 199 1.00 17.03 1.12
N GLY A 200 2.31 17.29 1.12
CA GLY A 200 3.01 17.83 2.31
C GLY A 200 2.73 16.98 3.56
N PRO A 201 2.35 17.61 4.69
CA PRO A 201 2.12 16.91 5.96
C PRO A 201 0.88 16.00 5.98
N ARG A 202 0.02 16.06 4.94
CA ARG A 202 -1.08 15.10 4.78
C ARG A 202 -0.63 13.72 4.32
N MET A 203 0.59 13.59 3.81
CA MET A 203 1.20 12.30 3.49
C MET A 203 1.73 11.65 4.77
N LYS A 204 1.02 10.67 5.31
CA LYS A 204 1.38 9.99 6.57
C LYS A 204 2.13 8.68 6.37
N LEU A 205 1.81 7.96 5.30
CA LEU A 205 2.47 6.73 4.89
C LEU A 205 2.93 6.85 3.44
N TRP A 206 3.95 6.09 3.09
CA TRP A 206 4.47 6.04 1.73
C TRP A 206 4.62 4.60 1.25
N HIS A 207 3.91 4.24 0.18
CA HIS A 207 4.19 3.04 -0.57
C HIS A 207 5.33 3.28 -1.55
N ILE A 208 6.42 2.55 -1.33
CA ILE A 208 7.62 2.61 -2.16
C ILE A 208 7.76 1.35 -3.01
N ASN A 209 8.06 1.56 -4.29
CA ASN A 209 8.46 0.54 -5.23
C ASN A 209 9.36 1.20 -6.28
N ASP A 210 10.17 0.41 -6.99
CA ASP A 210 10.92 0.92 -8.14
C ASP A 210 10.24 0.46 -9.45
N ARG A 211 10.53 1.15 -10.54
CA ARG A 211 9.96 0.87 -11.85
C ARG A 211 11.07 0.84 -12.89
N GLY A 212 11.10 -0.23 -13.68
CA GLY A 212 12.11 -0.39 -14.72
C GLY A 212 11.83 -1.60 -15.59
N SER A 213 12.82 -1.99 -16.37
CA SER A 213 12.71 -3.13 -17.29
C SER A 213 13.78 -4.17 -16.99
N ARG A 214 13.40 -5.44 -17.03
CA ARG A 214 14.37 -6.58 -16.99
C ARG A 214 14.61 -7.11 -18.39
N GLN A 215 15.87 -7.34 -18.71
CA GLN A 215 16.25 -8.02 -19.94
C GLN A 215 17.13 -9.22 -19.62
N LYS A 216 16.80 -10.37 -20.21
CA LYS A 216 17.63 -11.58 -20.17
C LYS A 216 18.10 -11.87 -21.59
N GLY A 217 19.38 -11.57 -21.87
CA GLY A 217 19.96 -11.74 -23.20
C GLY A 217 19.58 -10.63 -24.19
N ALA A 218 19.91 -10.84 -25.48
CA ALA A 218 19.56 -9.87 -26.52
C ALA A 218 18.06 -9.84 -26.81
N SER A 219 17.51 -8.62 -26.91
CA SER A 219 16.11 -8.42 -27.30
C SER A 219 15.99 -8.26 -28.81
N MET A 220 14.89 -8.73 -29.39
CA MET A 220 14.53 -8.52 -30.80
C MET A 220 14.04 -7.09 -31.09
N THR A 221 13.78 -6.30 -30.06
CA THR A 221 13.30 -4.93 -30.14
C THR A 221 13.99 -4.05 -29.11
N PRO A 222 14.24 -2.75 -29.39
CA PRO A 222 14.78 -1.82 -28.41
C PRO A 222 13.72 -1.36 -27.38
N ILE A 223 12.46 -1.84 -27.48
CA ILE A 223 11.35 -1.45 -26.61
C ILE A 223 11.12 -2.56 -25.61
N LEU A 224 11.35 -2.26 -24.34
CA LEU A 224 11.06 -3.15 -23.21
C LEU A 224 9.87 -2.61 -22.41
N LYS A 225 9.03 -3.52 -21.94
CA LYS A 225 7.95 -3.18 -21.02
C LYS A 225 8.54 -2.90 -19.64
N ALA A 226 8.20 -1.73 -19.09
CA ALA A 226 8.53 -1.42 -17.71
C ALA A 226 7.51 -2.03 -16.74
N ASP A 227 7.98 -2.42 -15.57
CA ASP A 227 7.18 -3.03 -14.50
C ASP A 227 7.84 -2.73 -13.13
N SER A 228 7.27 -3.24 -12.03
CA SER A 228 7.88 -3.15 -10.70
C SER A 228 9.26 -3.82 -10.67
N MET A 229 10.16 -3.21 -9.91
CA MET A 229 11.53 -3.65 -9.70
C MET A 229 11.87 -3.57 -8.22
N GLU A 230 12.88 -4.31 -7.78
CA GLU A 230 13.44 -4.13 -6.45
C GLU A 230 14.06 -2.73 -6.34
N LEU A 231 13.99 -2.15 -5.13
CA LEU A 231 14.46 -0.78 -4.88
C LEU A 231 15.94 -0.61 -5.31
N GLY A 232 16.19 0.44 -6.08
CA GLY A 232 17.50 0.78 -6.61
C GLY A 232 17.92 -0.02 -7.84
N THR A 233 17.04 -0.88 -8.40
CA THR A 233 17.33 -1.64 -9.62
C THR A 233 16.53 -1.18 -10.85
N GLY A 234 15.62 -0.24 -10.65
CA GLY A 234 14.82 0.40 -11.69
C GLY A 234 15.36 1.76 -12.11
N SER A 235 14.47 2.65 -12.49
CA SER A 235 14.78 3.98 -13.06
C SER A 235 14.10 5.14 -12.33
N MET A 236 13.38 4.88 -11.25
CA MET A 236 12.78 5.95 -10.45
C MET A 236 13.84 6.69 -9.64
N ASP A 237 13.69 8.00 -9.48
CA ASP A 237 14.53 8.79 -8.56
C ASP A 237 14.09 8.57 -7.11
N LEU A 238 14.37 7.36 -6.60
CA LEU A 238 13.98 6.96 -5.24
C LEU A 238 14.66 7.80 -4.16
N ASP A 239 15.88 8.28 -4.40
CA ASP A 239 16.58 9.14 -3.45
C ASP A 239 15.88 10.50 -3.32
N GLY A 240 15.48 11.10 -4.44
CA GLY A 240 14.70 12.34 -4.43
C GLY A 240 13.32 12.17 -3.79
N LEU A 241 12.64 11.03 -3.97
CA LEU A 241 11.38 10.71 -3.30
C LEU A 241 11.58 10.51 -1.78
N TRP A 242 12.68 9.86 -1.39
CA TRP A 242 13.02 9.63 0.02
C TRP A 242 13.22 10.94 0.78
N GLU A 243 13.94 11.91 0.19
CA GLU A 243 14.15 13.23 0.82
C GLU A 243 12.83 14.00 0.98
N ILE A 244 11.95 14.00 -0.05
CA ILE A 244 10.65 14.63 0.06
C ILE A 244 9.77 13.96 1.13
N ALA A 245 9.81 12.64 1.24
CA ALA A 245 9.09 11.92 2.30
C ALA A 245 9.58 12.36 3.70
N ARG A 246 10.89 12.54 3.88
CA ARG A 246 11.46 13.08 5.13
C ARG A 246 11.02 14.52 5.41
N GLU A 247 11.05 15.38 4.40
CA GLU A 247 10.59 16.77 4.50
C GLU A 247 9.10 16.86 4.87
N ASN A 248 8.30 15.95 4.36
CA ASN A 248 6.86 15.83 4.71
C ASN A 248 6.61 15.27 6.12
N GLY A 249 7.64 14.77 6.81
CA GLY A 249 7.51 14.15 8.13
C GLY A 249 6.97 12.72 8.09
N VAL A 250 7.15 11.99 6.98
CA VAL A 250 6.76 10.58 6.87
C VAL A 250 7.64 9.73 7.78
N GLU A 251 7.03 8.98 8.68
CA GLU A 251 7.73 8.12 9.63
C GLU A 251 7.78 6.65 9.21
N GLN A 252 6.88 6.24 8.32
CA GLN A 252 6.68 4.84 7.94
C GLN A 252 6.62 4.69 6.41
N VAL A 253 7.45 3.79 5.88
CA VAL A 253 7.56 3.48 4.46
C VAL A 253 7.24 2.00 4.26
N ILE A 254 6.38 1.69 3.32
CA ILE A 254 5.90 0.35 3.05
C ILE A 254 6.37 -0.09 1.67
N LEU A 255 7.13 -1.18 1.59
CA LEU A 255 7.46 -1.80 0.32
C LEU A 255 6.24 -2.55 -0.21
N GLU A 256 5.80 -2.19 -1.42
CA GLU A 256 4.77 -2.92 -2.14
C GLU A 256 5.17 -3.18 -3.58
N SER A 257 5.12 -4.46 -4.00
CA SER A 257 5.20 -4.85 -5.40
C SER A 257 4.30 -6.05 -5.67
N HIS A 258 3.66 -6.08 -6.85
CA HIS A 258 2.66 -7.10 -7.16
C HIS A 258 3.21 -8.25 -8.00
N LYS A 259 4.30 -8.04 -8.71
CA LYS A 259 4.84 -8.96 -9.73
C LYS A 259 6.27 -8.59 -10.13
N ASN A 260 6.78 -9.28 -11.13
CA ASN A 260 8.12 -9.09 -11.68
C ASN A 260 9.25 -9.33 -10.66
N TRP A 261 8.97 -10.17 -9.66
CA TRP A 261 9.94 -10.53 -8.63
C TRP A 261 11.10 -11.33 -9.21
N ILE A 262 12.29 -11.12 -8.65
CA ILE A 262 13.48 -11.89 -9.01
C ILE A 262 13.22 -13.37 -8.75
N ASP A 263 13.55 -14.23 -9.71
CA ASP A 263 13.27 -15.67 -9.67
C ASP A 263 11.80 -16.03 -9.37
N LYS A 264 10.85 -15.10 -9.56
CA LYS A 264 9.43 -15.23 -9.19
C LYS A 264 9.22 -15.44 -7.68
N ASP A 265 10.17 -15.00 -6.87
CA ASP A 265 10.17 -15.14 -5.41
C ASP A 265 10.04 -13.75 -4.76
N PRO A 266 8.88 -13.43 -4.14
CA PRO A 266 8.69 -12.15 -3.48
C PRO A 266 9.63 -11.95 -2.29
N VAL A 267 10.02 -13.03 -1.61
CA VAL A 267 10.90 -12.94 -0.43
C VAL A 267 12.32 -12.53 -0.86
N LYS A 268 12.84 -13.09 -1.95
CA LYS A 268 14.12 -12.63 -2.50
C LYS A 268 14.07 -11.17 -2.93
N SER A 269 12.97 -10.74 -3.54
CA SER A 269 12.79 -9.35 -3.96
C SER A 269 12.74 -8.38 -2.77
N LEU A 270 12.05 -8.75 -1.69
CA LEU A 270 12.03 -7.91 -0.49
C LEU A 270 13.39 -7.88 0.24
N GLU A 271 14.13 -9.00 0.27
CA GLU A 271 15.48 -9.05 0.85
C GLU A 271 16.46 -8.15 0.08
N LEU A 272 16.37 -8.10 -1.25
CA LEU A 272 17.17 -7.20 -2.08
C LEU A 272 16.79 -5.73 -1.86
N SER A 273 15.47 -5.44 -1.82
CA SER A 273 14.96 -4.10 -1.53
C SER A 273 15.35 -3.61 -0.12
N ALA A 274 15.47 -4.52 0.85
CA ALA A 274 15.90 -4.21 2.20
C ALA A 274 17.32 -3.64 2.26
N GLN A 275 18.20 -4.04 1.35
CA GLN A 275 19.58 -3.51 1.28
C GLN A 275 19.55 -2.01 0.96
N TRP A 276 18.75 -1.61 -0.04
CA TRP A 276 18.55 -0.21 -0.41
C TRP A 276 17.98 0.62 0.77
N LEU A 277 16.96 0.09 1.45
CA LEU A 277 16.32 0.74 2.61
C LEU A 277 17.30 0.92 3.79
N LYS A 278 18.12 -0.09 4.07
CA LYS A 278 19.14 -0.04 5.13
C LYS A 278 20.10 1.13 4.96
N GLU A 279 20.61 1.34 3.75
CA GLU A 279 21.55 2.42 3.45
C GLU A 279 20.95 3.81 3.71
N ARG A 280 19.63 3.99 3.50
CA ARG A 280 18.94 5.27 3.69
C ARG A 280 18.52 5.52 5.13
N LYS A 281 18.27 4.45 5.90
CA LYS A 281 18.01 4.57 7.35
C LYS A 281 19.22 5.09 8.13
N THR A 282 20.42 4.86 7.63
CA THR A 282 21.68 5.24 8.30
C THR A 282 22.18 6.64 7.93
N ARG A 283 21.58 7.27 6.93
CA ARG A 283 21.84 8.67 6.51
C ARG A 283 20.88 9.63 7.22
#